data_dcedae921e743ba5561df366f92fd8e1
#
_entry.id   dcedae921e743ba5561df366f92fd8e1
#
_cell.length_a   1.000
_cell.length_b   1.000
_cell.length_c   1.000
_cell.angle_alpha   90.00
_cell.angle_beta   90.00
_cell.angle_gamma   90.00
#
_symmetry.space_group_name_H-M   'P 1'
#
loop_
_entity.id
_entity.type
_entity.pdbx_description
1 polymer ?
#
loop_
_entity_poly.entity_id
_entity_poly.type
_entity_poly.pdbx_seq_one_letter_code
_entity_poly.pdbx_strand_id
1 'polypeptide(L)'
;MASFFTGNTGSSTGEHLDFRVYDVNKGEYTDPSRFTSYMKVGDQQLTDLFSVTSGYGMRNHPTKGGRRMHHGIDYGTPTGTEVTISGGKYLGTFNDGGGGGITSQYGITDADGNPYEILLMHGSDQNKITMDGANTTGQPIAGSQDPAKNPGEGTTPASTAKERAQNYANMSKSELNAAYDAMRNDPVKASVEGMKMHNAYFKK
;
A
#
# COMPACT_ATOMS: atom_id res chain seq x y z
N MET A 1 -8.20 14.59 -8.07
CA MET A 1 -7.22 13.75 -7.36
C MET A 1 -7.95 13.16 -6.17
N ALA A 2 -7.81 11.88 -5.86
CA ALA A 2 -8.49 11.32 -4.69
C ALA A 2 -7.71 11.69 -3.43
N SER A 3 -8.42 12.16 -2.40
CA SER A 3 -7.85 12.55 -1.12
C SER A 3 -8.02 11.43 -0.10
N PHE A 4 -7.09 11.37 0.85
CA PHE A 4 -7.18 10.54 2.05
C PHE A 4 -7.39 11.44 3.26
N PHE A 5 -8.33 11.10 4.11
CA PHE A 5 -8.60 11.81 5.37
C PHE A 5 -8.05 10.99 6.55
N THR A 6 -7.09 11.53 7.26
CA THR A 6 -6.47 10.89 8.42
C THR A 6 -7.47 10.59 9.53
N GLY A 7 -7.14 9.67 10.42
CA GLY A 7 -8.03 9.25 11.49
C GLY A 7 -7.32 8.45 12.58
N ASN A 8 -8.06 7.47 13.13
CA ASN A 8 -7.58 6.59 14.20
C ASN A 8 -8.25 5.21 14.14
N THR A 9 -8.59 4.74 12.91
CA THR A 9 -9.21 3.41 12.73
C THR A 9 -8.18 2.29 12.79
N GLY A 10 -8.64 1.05 13.02
CA GLY A 10 -7.77 -0.12 13.12
C GLY A 10 -7.05 -0.24 14.47
N SER A 11 -5.85 -0.84 14.46
CA SER A 11 -5.03 -1.03 15.67
C SER A 11 -4.14 0.17 15.95
N SER A 12 -4.76 1.32 16.19
CA SER A 12 -4.11 2.58 16.48
C SER A 12 -4.27 2.98 17.94
N THR A 13 -3.30 3.66 18.53
CA THR A 13 -3.30 4.16 19.90
C THR A 13 -3.56 5.67 20.02
N GLY A 14 -3.72 6.35 18.89
CA GLY A 14 -3.93 7.80 18.83
C GLY A 14 -3.98 8.26 17.38
N GLU A 15 -4.41 9.49 17.18
CA GLU A 15 -4.51 10.11 15.86
C GLU A 15 -3.14 10.20 15.19
N HIS A 16 -2.99 9.56 14.05
CA HIS A 16 -1.78 9.60 13.23
C HIS A 16 -2.03 9.09 11.83
N LEU A 17 -1.10 9.37 10.93
CA LEU A 17 -0.99 8.75 9.62
C LEU A 17 0.17 7.76 9.63
N ASP A 18 -0.08 6.49 9.38
CA ASP A 18 0.97 5.50 9.04
C ASP A 18 1.13 5.51 7.52
N PHE A 19 2.30 5.95 7.07
CA PHE A 19 2.70 6.05 5.66
C PHE A 19 3.64 4.92 5.31
N ARG A 20 3.23 4.06 4.38
CA ARG A 20 4.03 2.91 3.92
C ARG A 20 4.24 2.96 2.42
N VAL A 21 5.35 2.38 1.99
CA VAL A 21 5.68 2.21 0.57
C VAL A 21 6.07 0.76 0.31
N TYR A 22 5.41 0.18 -0.70
CA TYR A 22 5.65 -1.16 -1.17
C TYR A 22 6.38 -1.12 -2.51
N ASP A 23 7.53 -1.80 -2.60
CA ASP A 23 8.29 -1.95 -3.83
C ASP A 23 7.67 -3.09 -4.64
N VAL A 24 6.98 -2.75 -5.73
CA VAL A 24 6.26 -3.73 -6.57
C VAL A 24 7.22 -4.72 -7.24
N ASN A 25 8.42 -4.26 -7.60
CA ASN A 25 9.42 -5.11 -8.24
C ASN A 25 10.02 -6.13 -7.29
N LYS A 26 10.26 -5.74 -6.04
CA LYS A 26 10.83 -6.62 -5.00
C LYS A 26 9.78 -7.45 -4.29
N GLY A 27 8.52 -7.00 -4.26
CA GLY A 27 7.46 -7.66 -3.55
C GLY A 27 7.54 -7.50 -2.03
N GLU A 28 8.08 -6.37 -1.55
CA GLU A 28 8.29 -6.08 -0.13
C GLU A 28 8.13 -4.60 0.21
N TYR A 29 7.91 -4.29 1.49
CA TYR A 29 7.98 -2.91 1.97
C TYR A 29 9.40 -2.37 1.88
N THR A 30 9.52 -1.11 1.51
CA THR A 30 10.78 -0.38 1.49
C THR A 30 10.72 0.82 2.43
N ASP A 31 11.87 1.41 2.75
CA ASP A 31 11.95 2.63 3.55
C ASP A 31 11.17 3.77 2.87
N PRO A 32 10.11 4.31 3.51
CA PRO A 32 9.28 5.32 2.89
C PRO A 32 9.93 6.71 2.86
N SER A 33 11.04 6.94 3.54
CA SER A 33 11.63 8.28 3.74
C SER A 33 11.89 9.04 2.43
N ARG A 34 12.31 8.35 1.37
CA ARG A 34 12.54 8.96 0.05
C ARG A 34 11.27 9.30 -0.73
N PHE A 35 10.10 8.89 -0.24
CA PHE A 35 8.80 9.11 -0.90
C PHE A 35 7.95 10.16 -0.19
N THR A 36 8.44 10.76 0.87
CA THR A 36 7.69 11.74 1.68
C THR A 36 7.25 12.97 0.89
N SER A 37 8.02 13.35 -0.14
CA SER A 37 7.70 14.46 -1.04
C SER A 37 6.43 14.26 -1.88
N TYR A 38 5.92 13.04 -1.97
CA TYR A 38 4.65 12.76 -2.65
C TYR A 38 3.43 13.19 -1.81
N MET A 39 3.56 13.30 -0.48
CA MET A 39 2.45 13.65 0.42
C MET A 39 2.25 15.16 0.53
N LYS A 40 1.04 15.61 0.23
CA LYS A 40 0.64 17.01 0.30
C LYS A 40 -0.58 17.20 1.21
N VAL A 41 -0.63 18.36 1.88
CA VAL A 41 -1.80 18.90 2.56
C VAL A 41 -2.05 20.28 1.97
N GLY A 42 -3.07 20.38 1.13
CA GLY A 42 -3.18 21.52 0.23
C GLY A 42 -1.95 21.65 -0.67
N ASP A 43 -1.32 22.80 -0.69
CA ASP A 43 -0.11 23.08 -1.49
C ASP A 43 1.20 22.79 -0.72
N GLN A 44 1.13 22.48 0.57
CA GLN A 44 2.30 22.27 1.43
C GLN A 44 2.70 20.80 1.49
N GLN A 45 3.98 20.54 1.80
CA GLN A 45 4.45 19.20 2.11
C GLN A 45 3.89 18.78 3.47
N LEU A 46 3.43 17.54 3.60
CA LEU A 46 2.96 17.00 4.88
C LEU A 46 4.07 17.08 5.95
N THR A 47 5.31 16.84 5.55
CA THR A 47 6.49 16.87 6.42
C THR A 47 6.83 18.25 6.99
N ASP A 48 6.34 19.32 6.35
CA ASP A 48 6.53 20.69 6.85
C ASP A 48 5.52 21.04 7.95
N LEU A 49 4.41 20.31 8.00
CA LEU A 49 3.29 20.55 8.92
C LEU A 49 3.28 19.62 10.12
N PHE A 50 3.72 18.36 9.94
CA PHE A 50 3.57 17.32 10.95
C PHE A 50 4.88 16.58 11.22
N SER A 51 5.13 16.37 12.52
CA SER A 51 6.33 15.68 12.98
C SER A 51 6.19 14.15 12.88
N VAL A 52 7.29 13.47 12.65
CA VAL A 52 7.40 12.02 12.76
C VAL A 52 7.24 11.62 14.22
N THR A 53 6.28 10.75 14.51
CA THR A 53 6.05 10.16 15.84
C THR A 53 6.68 8.77 15.98
N SER A 54 6.84 8.06 14.85
CA SER A 54 7.54 6.78 14.80
C SER A 54 8.17 6.55 13.42
N GLY A 55 9.45 6.19 13.40
CA GLY A 55 10.19 5.94 12.16
C GLY A 55 10.08 4.50 11.64
N TYR A 56 10.50 4.33 10.40
CA TYR A 56 10.71 3.02 9.77
C TYR A 56 11.83 2.24 10.48
N GLY A 57 11.66 0.93 10.63
CA GLY A 57 12.70 0.06 11.15
C GLY A 57 12.30 -0.71 12.43
N MET A 58 13.28 -1.40 13.01
CA MET A 58 13.10 -2.20 14.22
C MET A 58 12.88 -1.32 15.45
N ARG A 59 11.70 -1.41 16.06
CA ARG A 59 11.32 -0.65 17.26
C ARG A 59 10.68 -1.53 18.34
N ASN A 60 10.65 -1.05 19.57
CA ASN A 60 9.81 -1.67 20.61
C ASN A 60 8.34 -1.42 20.28
N HIS A 61 7.55 -2.49 20.24
CA HIS A 61 6.13 -2.36 19.91
C HIS A 61 5.39 -1.67 21.09
N PRO A 62 4.63 -0.58 20.82
CA PRO A 62 4.07 0.24 21.90
C PRO A 62 3.06 -0.47 22.79
N THR A 63 2.35 -1.49 22.27
CA THR A 63 1.27 -2.16 23.00
C THR A 63 1.51 -3.65 23.24
N LYS A 64 2.25 -4.34 22.35
CA LYS A 64 2.39 -5.81 22.38
C LYS A 64 3.71 -6.28 22.98
N GLY A 65 4.60 -5.35 23.34
CA GLY A 65 5.96 -5.67 23.81
C GLY A 65 6.85 -6.31 22.73
N GLY A 66 8.16 -6.39 23.02
CA GLY A 66 9.14 -6.95 22.11
C GLY A 66 9.52 -6.00 20.95
N ARG A 67 10.60 -6.37 20.24
CA ARG A 67 11.06 -5.62 19.06
C ARG A 67 10.36 -6.13 17.82
N ARG A 68 9.80 -5.21 17.03
CA ARG A 68 9.14 -5.50 15.76
C ARG A 68 9.56 -4.51 14.69
N MET A 69 9.55 -4.97 13.45
CA MET A 69 9.75 -4.12 12.30
C MET A 69 8.52 -3.23 12.10
N HIS A 70 8.73 -1.92 12.03
CA HIS A 70 7.76 -0.95 11.55
C HIS A 70 8.04 -0.67 10.08
N HIS A 71 7.10 -1.03 9.22
CA HIS A 71 7.23 -0.91 7.77
C HIS A 71 6.80 0.46 7.23
N GLY A 72 6.50 1.39 8.12
CA GLY A 72 6.00 2.73 7.80
C GLY A 72 6.73 3.84 8.53
N ILE A 73 6.27 5.05 8.30
CA ILE A 73 6.58 6.25 9.08
C ILE A 73 5.26 6.80 9.59
N ASP A 74 5.14 6.96 10.92
CA ASP A 74 3.97 7.55 11.55
C ASP A 74 4.16 9.06 11.69
N TYR A 75 3.17 9.83 11.25
CA TYR A 75 3.08 11.28 11.41
C TYR A 75 1.94 11.64 12.36
N GLY A 76 2.19 12.47 13.35
CA GLY A 76 1.16 12.95 14.29
C GLY A 76 0.22 13.93 13.60
N THR A 77 -0.82 13.41 12.96
CA THR A 77 -1.80 14.18 12.20
C THR A 77 -3.15 14.15 12.90
N PRO A 78 -3.83 15.30 13.08
CA PRO A 78 -5.22 15.32 13.57
C PRO A 78 -6.16 14.55 12.63
N THR A 79 -7.19 13.93 13.20
CA THR A 79 -8.27 13.28 12.43
C THR A 79 -8.91 14.30 11.46
N GLY A 80 -9.14 13.86 10.21
CA GLY A 80 -9.74 14.67 9.17
C GLY A 80 -8.75 15.54 8.39
N THR A 81 -7.44 15.42 8.65
CA THR A 81 -6.44 16.06 7.78
C THR A 81 -6.51 15.46 6.38
N GLU A 82 -6.74 16.31 5.39
CA GLU A 82 -6.82 15.88 3.99
C GLU A 82 -5.42 15.75 3.38
N VAL A 83 -5.05 14.54 3.00
CA VAL A 83 -3.76 14.23 2.38
C VAL A 83 -3.96 13.79 0.93
N THR A 84 -3.17 14.34 0.03
CA THR A 84 -3.13 13.95 -1.39
C THR A 84 -1.75 13.39 -1.76
N ILE A 85 -1.72 12.49 -2.75
CA ILE A 85 -0.47 11.96 -3.30
C ILE A 85 -0.21 12.62 -4.67
N SER A 86 0.82 13.45 -4.71
CA SER A 86 1.24 14.17 -5.91
C SER A 86 1.72 13.19 -6.98
N GLY A 87 1.13 13.27 -8.19
CA GLY A 87 1.47 12.35 -9.29
C GLY A 87 1.03 10.89 -9.07
N GLY A 88 0.37 10.59 -7.95
CA GLY A 88 -0.11 9.25 -7.64
C GLY A 88 -1.43 8.91 -8.34
N LYS A 89 -1.55 7.68 -8.84
CA LYS A 89 -2.80 7.10 -9.31
C LYS A 89 -3.52 6.46 -8.14
N TYR A 90 -4.71 6.93 -7.79
CA TYR A 90 -5.56 6.30 -6.78
C TYR A 90 -5.97 4.90 -7.24
N LEU A 91 -5.75 3.90 -6.40
CA LEU A 91 -6.05 2.50 -6.66
C LEU A 91 -7.29 2.02 -5.91
N GLY A 92 -7.56 2.58 -4.75
CA GLY A 92 -8.75 2.25 -3.95
C GLY A 92 -8.57 2.50 -2.47
N THR A 93 -9.69 2.38 -1.74
CA THR A 93 -9.75 2.43 -0.27
C THR A 93 -10.47 1.18 0.24
N PHE A 94 -9.92 0.56 1.26
CA PHE A 94 -10.42 -0.68 1.88
C PHE A 94 -10.25 -0.64 3.40
N ASN A 95 -10.93 -1.55 4.09
CA ASN A 95 -10.69 -1.76 5.51
C ASN A 95 -9.67 -2.89 5.69
N ASP A 96 -8.48 -2.56 6.18
CA ASP A 96 -7.43 -3.53 6.44
C ASP A 96 -7.70 -4.27 7.76
N GLY A 97 -8.08 -5.53 7.65
CA GLY A 97 -8.30 -6.42 8.79
C GLY A 97 -7.02 -6.77 9.58
N GLY A 98 -5.83 -6.43 9.07
CA GLY A 98 -4.53 -6.67 9.72
C GLY A 98 -4.13 -5.63 10.77
N GLY A 99 -4.91 -4.56 10.90
CA GLY A 99 -4.67 -3.49 11.88
C GLY A 99 -4.50 -2.10 11.30
N GLY A 100 -4.36 -1.95 9.99
CA GLY A 100 -4.24 -0.65 9.31
C GLY A 100 -5.53 0.17 9.29
N GLY A 101 -6.68 -0.47 9.61
CA GLY A 101 -7.97 0.19 9.57
C GLY A 101 -8.34 0.65 8.16
N ILE A 102 -8.97 1.79 8.03
CA ILE A 102 -9.31 2.36 6.72
C ILE A 102 -8.00 2.80 6.04
N THR A 103 -7.71 2.15 4.94
CA THR A 103 -6.45 2.29 4.20
C THR A 103 -6.72 2.68 2.75
N SER A 104 -6.05 3.72 2.26
CA SER A 104 -6.07 4.09 0.85
C SER A 104 -4.74 3.76 0.18
N GLN A 105 -4.81 3.31 -1.06
CA GLN A 105 -3.69 2.85 -1.86
C GLN A 105 -3.52 3.69 -3.12
N TYR A 106 -2.28 4.02 -3.44
CA TYR A 106 -1.90 4.82 -4.60
C TYR A 106 -0.71 4.20 -5.31
N GLY A 107 -0.77 4.08 -6.63
CA GLY A 107 0.37 3.69 -7.46
C GLY A 107 1.19 4.92 -7.87
N ILE A 108 2.50 4.82 -7.74
CA ILE A 108 3.45 5.81 -8.22
C ILE A 108 4.56 5.14 -9.03
N THR A 109 5.24 5.93 -9.85
CA THR A 109 6.44 5.50 -10.58
C THR A 109 7.56 6.49 -10.26
N ASP A 110 8.73 6.00 -9.88
CA ASP A 110 9.88 6.87 -9.64
C ASP A 110 10.50 7.38 -10.96
N ALA A 111 11.53 8.23 -10.85
CA ALA A 111 12.21 8.81 -12.00
C ALA A 111 12.88 7.77 -12.92
N ASP A 112 13.21 6.59 -12.37
CA ASP A 112 13.84 5.49 -13.10
C ASP A 112 12.80 4.53 -13.71
N GLY A 113 11.51 4.82 -13.55
CA GLY A 113 10.41 4.02 -14.07
C GLY A 113 10.03 2.82 -13.19
N ASN A 114 10.51 2.74 -11.94
CA ASN A 114 10.15 1.66 -11.04
C ASN A 114 8.79 1.94 -10.37
N PRO A 115 7.89 0.94 -10.34
CA PRO A 115 6.60 1.08 -9.71
C PRO A 115 6.67 0.84 -8.21
N TYR A 116 5.95 1.68 -7.47
CA TYR A 116 5.73 1.56 -6.04
C TYR A 116 4.25 1.78 -5.71
N GLU A 117 3.83 1.27 -4.56
CA GLU A 117 2.52 1.53 -4.01
C GLU A 117 2.66 2.24 -2.67
N ILE A 118 1.97 3.37 -2.55
CA ILE A 118 1.84 4.11 -1.30
C ILE A 118 0.57 3.65 -0.61
N LEU A 119 0.67 3.31 0.68
CA LEU A 119 -0.46 3.03 1.55
C LEU A 119 -0.53 4.11 2.63
N LEU A 120 -1.70 4.73 2.76
CA LEU A 120 -2.05 5.65 3.83
C LEU A 120 -3.06 4.95 4.74
N MET A 121 -2.69 4.71 6.00
CA MET A 121 -3.44 3.87 6.94
C MET A 121 -4.05 4.68 8.07
N HIS A 122 -4.93 4.02 8.85
CA HIS A 122 -5.66 4.59 9.98
C HIS A 122 -6.60 5.75 9.61
N GLY A 123 -7.14 5.73 8.38
CA GLY A 123 -8.06 6.76 7.88
C GLY A 123 -9.32 6.91 8.72
N SER A 124 -9.98 8.07 8.59
CA SER A 124 -11.30 8.34 9.17
C SER A 124 -12.43 7.77 8.30
N ASP A 125 -13.65 7.74 8.85
CA ASP A 125 -14.87 7.33 8.14
C ASP A 125 -15.25 8.26 6.96
N GLN A 126 -14.56 9.38 6.80
CA GLN A 126 -14.71 10.25 5.62
C GLN A 126 -14.17 9.58 4.35
N ASN A 127 -13.25 8.61 4.51
CA ASN A 127 -12.72 7.86 3.37
C ASN A 127 -13.76 6.84 2.90
N LYS A 128 -14.24 7.04 1.69
CA LYS A 128 -15.21 6.12 1.08
C LYS A 128 -14.53 4.81 0.69
N ILE A 129 -14.98 3.70 1.26
CA ILE A 129 -14.56 2.37 0.84
C ILE A 129 -14.96 2.14 -0.63
N THR A 130 -14.01 1.80 -1.47
CA THR A 130 -14.20 1.58 -2.92
C THR A 130 -13.80 0.18 -3.38
N MET A 131 -13.21 -0.60 -2.47
CA MET A 131 -12.78 -1.98 -2.72
C MET A 131 -13.52 -2.92 -1.77
N ASP A 132 -14.85 -2.99 -1.89
CA ASP A 132 -15.66 -3.91 -1.13
C ASP A 132 -15.36 -5.35 -1.52
N GLY A 133 -15.02 -6.18 -0.53
CA GLY A 133 -14.81 -7.62 -0.70
C GLY A 133 -13.42 -8.04 -1.17
N ALA A 134 -12.56 -7.13 -1.54
CA ALA A 134 -11.19 -7.50 -1.94
C ALA A 134 -10.35 -8.01 -0.77
N ASN A 135 -10.79 -7.78 0.46
CA ASN A 135 -10.04 -8.16 1.67
C ASN A 135 -10.87 -8.80 2.78
N THR A 136 -12.02 -9.38 2.49
CA THR A 136 -12.79 -10.16 3.47
C THR A 136 -12.07 -11.45 3.88
N THR A 137 -11.00 -11.83 3.21
CA THR A 137 -10.17 -13.00 3.51
C THR A 137 -8.87 -12.68 4.25
N GLY A 138 -8.64 -11.41 4.66
CA GLY A 138 -7.39 -11.02 5.33
C GLY A 138 -6.14 -11.15 4.44
N GLN A 139 -6.32 -11.28 3.13
CA GLN A 139 -5.21 -11.32 2.19
C GLN A 139 -4.82 -9.89 1.83
N PRO A 140 -3.55 -9.51 1.99
CA PRO A 140 -3.09 -8.20 1.57
C PRO A 140 -3.20 -8.04 0.07
N ILE A 141 -3.78 -6.95 -0.34
CA ILE A 141 -3.35 -6.33 -1.59
C ILE A 141 -1.92 -5.93 -1.30
N ALA A 142 -0.96 -6.62 -1.90
CA ALA A 142 0.47 -6.46 -1.68
C ALA A 142 0.84 -5.63 -0.44
N GLY A 143 1.00 -6.25 0.71
CA GLY A 143 1.74 -5.60 1.77
C GLY A 143 1.19 -5.48 3.18
N SER A 144 0.07 -6.06 3.57
CA SER A 144 -0.39 -5.98 4.97
C SER A 144 0.00 -7.17 5.85
N GLN A 145 1.01 -7.96 5.48
CA GLN A 145 1.48 -9.03 6.36
C GLN A 145 2.48 -8.51 7.40
N ASP A 146 2.02 -8.41 8.64
CA ASP A 146 2.89 -8.52 9.81
C ASP A 146 3.44 -9.95 9.84
N PRO A 147 4.76 -10.19 9.61
CA PRO A 147 5.34 -11.52 9.62
C PRO A 147 5.26 -12.23 10.97
N ALA A 148 4.64 -11.64 11.97
CA ALA A 148 4.47 -12.20 13.31
C ALA A 148 3.11 -12.91 13.52
N LYS A 149 2.21 -12.98 12.53
CA LYS A 149 1.03 -13.85 12.60
C LYS A 149 1.27 -15.17 11.90
N ASN A 150 1.36 -16.19 12.71
CA ASN A 150 1.52 -17.61 12.48
C ASN A 150 0.79 -18.16 11.23
N PRO A 151 1.43 -19.02 10.44
CA PRO A 151 0.78 -19.76 9.38
C PRO A 151 0.04 -20.96 9.98
N GLY A 152 -1.26 -20.84 10.09
CA GLY A 152 -2.10 -21.95 10.54
C GLY A 152 -3.57 -21.65 10.35
N GLU A 153 -4.07 -21.84 9.17
CA GLU A 153 -5.28 -22.57 8.81
C GLU A 153 -5.63 -22.36 7.34
N GLY A 154 -5.79 -23.49 6.66
CA GLY A 154 -5.79 -23.68 5.24
C GLY A 154 -6.72 -22.83 4.41
N THR A 155 -6.15 -22.29 3.38
CA THR A 155 -6.76 -22.15 2.04
C THR A 155 -5.62 -22.18 1.02
N THR A 156 -5.89 -22.72 -0.17
CA THR A 156 -4.98 -22.88 -1.31
C THR A 156 -4.01 -21.70 -1.44
N PRO A 157 -2.69 -21.92 -1.58
CA PRO A 157 -1.72 -20.84 -1.60
C PRO A 157 -1.97 -19.94 -2.81
N ALA A 158 -2.38 -18.72 -2.55
CA ALA A 158 -2.25 -17.67 -3.54
C ALA A 158 -0.76 -17.55 -3.86
N SER A 159 -0.37 -17.71 -5.12
CA SER A 159 1.00 -17.58 -5.57
C SER A 159 1.62 -16.30 -5.02
N THR A 160 2.84 -16.40 -4.48
CA THR A 160 3.53 -15.23 -3.92
C THR A 160 3.68 -14.14 -4.99
N ALA A 161 3.84 -12.89 -4.57
CA ALA A 161 4.09 -11.79 -5.52
C ALA A 161 5.31 -12.07 -6.43
N LYS A 162 6.30 -12.80 -5.90
CA LYS A 162 7.50 -13.24 -6.62
C LYS A 162 7.15 -14.30 -7.68
N GLU A 163 6.30 -15.27 -7.36
CA GLU A 163 5.85 -16.30 -8.32
C GLU A 163 5.01 -15.69 -9.44
N ARG A 164 4.12 -14.74 -9.12
CA ARG A 164 3.35 -14.01 -10.13
C ARG A 164 4.23 -13.17 -11.05
N ALA A 165 5.21 -12.44 -10.49
CA ALA A 165 6.17 -11.67 -11.28
C ALA A 165 7.01 -12.58 -12.19
N GLN A 166 7.38 -13.77 -11.72
CA GLN A 166 8.13 -14.75 -12.48
C GLN A 166 7.29 -15.38 -13.60
N ASN A 167 6.00 -15.62 -13.34
CA ASN A 167 5.05 -16.08 -14.36
C ASN A 167 4.91 -15.05 -15.49
N TYR A 168 4.76 -13.77 -15.18
CA TYR A 168 4.68 -12.71 -16.19
C TYR A 168 5.98 -12.55 -16.98
N ALA A 169 7.13 -12.73 -16.36
CA ALA A 169 8.43 -12.71 -17.05
C ALA A 169 8.57 -13.83 -18.09
N ASN A 170 7.86 -14.93 -17.90
CA ASN A 170 7.89 -16.09 -18.82
C ASN A 170 6.83 -16.04 -19.93
N MET A 171 5.84 -15.13 -19.83
CA MET A 171 4.79 -14.97 -20.84
C MET A 171 5.31 -14.26 -22.09
N SER A 172 4.78 -14.62 -23.24
CA SER A 172 5.00 -13.88 -24.48
C SER A 172 4.31 -12.51 -24.45
N LYS A 173 4.72 -11.59 -25.33
CA LYS A 173 4.05 -10.28 -25.47
C LYS A 173 2.55 -10.41 -25.77
N SER A 174 2.15 -11.39 -26.55
CA SER A 174 0.73 -11.64 -26.88
C SER A 174 -0.08 -12.07 -25.66
N GLU A 175 0.48 -12.96 -24.84
CA GLU A 175 -0.16 -13.43 -23.59
C GLU A 175 -0.24 -12.32 -22.55
N LEU A 176 0.81 -11.49 -22.43
CA LEU A 176 0.81 -10.32 -21.56
C LEU A 176 -0.26 -9.29 -21.96
N ASN A 177 -0.41 -9.02 -23.25
CA ASN A 177 -1.48 -8.14 -23.76
C ASN A 177 -2.86 -8.70 -23.47
N ALA A 178 -3.11 -9.99 -23.76
CA ALA A 178 -4.40 -10.62 -23.50
C ALA A 178 -4.75 -10.61 -21.99
N ALA A 179 -3.77 -10.88 -21.14
CA ALA A 179 -3.94 -10.83 -19.69
C ALA A 179 -4.19 -9.39 -19.19
N TYR A 180 -3.49 -8.40 -19.75
CA TYR A 180 -3.71 -6.98 -19.44
C TYR A 180 -5.10 -6.50 -19.86
N ASP A 181 -5.55 -6.88 -21.06
CA ASP A 181 -6.89 -6.53 -21.56
C ASP A 181 -8.00 -7.20 -20.73
N ALA A 182 -7.80 -8.45 -20.29
CA ALA A 182 -8.73 -9.14 -19.41
C ALA A 182 -8.86 -8.47 -18.03
N MET A 183 -7.77 -7.88 -17.53
CA MET A 183 -7.76 -7.15 -16.24
C MET A 183 -8.24 -5.71 -16.36
N ARG A 184 -8.14 -5.09 -17.52
CA ARG A 184 -8.54 -3.70 -17.76
C ARG A 184 -10.01 -3.44 -17.40
N ASN A 185 -10.84 -4.47 -17.50
CA ASN A 185 -12.27 -4.41 -17.17
C ASN A 185 -12.58 -4.82 -15.72
N ASP A 186 -11.55 -5.18 -14.93
CA ASP A 186 -11.67 -5.51 -13.51
C ASP A 186 -10.83 -4.50 -12.71
N PRO A 187 -11.46 -3.45 -12.15
CA PRO A 187 -10.73 -2.38 -11.46
C PRO A 187 -9.93 -2.85 -10.24
N VAL A 188 -10.28 -4.00 -9.66
CA VAL A 188 -9.59 -4.58 -8.50
C VAL A 188 -8.31 -5.28 -8.94
N LYS A 189 -8.32 -5.97 -10.06
CA LYS A 189 -7.13 -6.66 -10.61
C LYS A 189 -6.21 -5.72 -11.39
N ALA A 190 -6.72 -4.62 -11.91
CA ALA A 190 -5.97 -3.69 -12.75
C ALA A 190 -4.84 -2.94 -12.02
N SER A 191 -4.85 -2.88 -10.69
CA SER A 191 -3.89 -2.07 -9.93
C SER A 191 -2.48 -2.66 -9.91
N VAL A 192 -2.26 -3.71 -9.14
CA VAL A 192 -0.92 -4.29 -8.92
C VAL A 192 -0.50 -5.24 -10.03
N GLU A 193 -1.40 -6.11 -10.47
CA GLU A 193 -1.11 -7.11 -11.49
C GLU A 193 -0.90 -6.46 -12.86
N GLY A 194 -1.67 -5.41 -13.18
CA GLY A 194 -1.49 -4.64 -14.42
C GLY A 194 -0.12 -3.97 -14.52
N MET A 195 0.40 -3.43 -13.42
CA MET A 195 1.76 -2.85 -13.39
C MET A 195 2.85 -3.90 -13.55
N LYS A 196 2.70 -5.08 -12.94
CA LYS A 196 3.64 -6.20 -13.10
C LYS A 196 3.70 -6.68 -14.54
N MET A 197 2.54 -6.81 -15.19
CA MET A 197 2.45 -7.19 -16.60
C MET A 197 3.05 -6.13 -17.52
N HIS A 198 2.76 -4.86 -17.25
CA HIS A 198 3.34 -3.74 -18.00
C HIS A 198 4.87 -3.78 -17.96
N ASN A 199 5.45 -3.94 -16.77
CA ASN A 199 6.90 -4.04 -16.63
C ASN A 199 7.49 -5.27 -17.31
N ALA A 200 6.81 -6.41 -17.28
CA ALA A 200 7.25 -7.60 -18.01
C ALA A 200 7.19 -7.41 -19.52
N TYR A 201 6.20 -6.65 -20.02
CA TYR A 201 6.05 -6.33 -21.44
C TYR A 201 7.20 -5.47 -21.99
N PHE A 202 7.63 -4.44 -21.23
CA PHE A 202 8.67 -3.51 -21.68
C PHE A 202 10.10 -4.01 -21.47
N LYS A 203 10.30 -5.08 -20.67
CA LYS A 203 11.61 -5.74 -20.51
C LYS A 203 11.94 -6.73 -21.63
N LYS A 204 11.02 -6.99 -22.55
CA LYS A 204 11.18 -7.84 -23.74
C LYS A 204 11.25 -7.01 -25.03
#